data_5cd9fde99431cd57151f690e53ea2db7
#
_entry.id   5cd9fde99431cd57151f690e53ea2db7
#
_cell.length_a   1.000
_cell.length_b   1.000
_cell.length_c   1.000
_cell.angle_alpha   90.00
_cell.angle_beta   90.00
_cell.angle_gamma   90.00
#
_symmetry.space_group_name_H-M   'P 1'
#
loop_
_entity.id
_entity.type
_entity.pdbx_description
1 polymer ?
#
loop_
_entity_poly.entity_id
_entity_poly.type
_entity_poly.pdbx_seq_one_letter_code
_entity_poly.pdbx_strand_id
1 'polypeptide(L)'
;MWYWMRYPAYLVEEAAAFDRYYSILPEAATAVKSGGCTMHDASEGGIFAGLWEMAEGAGVGLTIDMKKLPLRQETVEVCEFCNVNPYELRSGGSLIIASPEGTTVVEALAAEGIPAVIVGRFTDSNERLILNEDEVRYMDRPQRDEIYKSV
;
A
#
# COMPACT_ATOMS: atom_id res chain seq x y z
N MET A 1 -6.51 3.03 26.03
CA MET A 1 -5.89 2.46 27.25
C MET A 1 -6.06 0.95 27.41
N TRP A 2 -6.78 0.24 26.52
CA TRP A 2 -7.08 -1.21 26.63
C TRP A 2 -6.30 -2.10 25.67
N TYR A 3 -5.63 -1.54 24.67
CA TYR A 3 -4.87 -2.26 23.64
C TYR A 3 -3.74 -3.11 24.23
N TRP A 4 -2.99 -2.57 25.18
CA TRP A 4 -1.87 -3.21 25.87
C TRP A 4 -2.21 -4.50 26.62
N MET A 5 -3.48 -4.69 26.95
CA MET A 5 -3.94 -5.88 27.70
C MET A 5 -4.33 -7.05 26.78
N ARG A 6 -4.51 -6.81 25.48
CA ARG A 6 -4.99 -7.83 24.53
C ARG A 6 -3.85 -8.45 23.70
N TYR A 7 -2.79 -7.72 23.45
CA TYR A 7 -1.70 -8.16 22.59
C TYR A 7 -0.37 -8.27 23.34
N PRO A 8 0.55 -9.16 22.87
CA PRO A 8 1.90 -9.24 23.44
C PRO A 8 2.64 -7.91 23.35
N ALA A 9 3.41 -7.56 24.36
CA ALA A 9 4.13 -6.29 24.44
C ALA A 9 5.02 -6.03 23.22
N TYR A 10 5.73 -7.06 22.72
CA TYR A 10 6.60 -6.94 21.55
C TYR A 10 5.85 -6.47 20.29
N LEU A 11 4.61 -6.93 20.08
CA LEU A 11 3.81 -6.56 18.91
C LEU A 11 3.41 -5.09 18.98
N VAL A 12 3.06 -4.63 20.16
CA VAL A 12 2.71 -3.22 20.40
C VAL A 12 3.92 -2.31 20.24
N GLU A 13 5.08 -2.74 20.75
CA GLU A 13 6.35 -2.01 20.61
C GLU A 13 6.79 -1.91 19.15
N GLU A 14 6.69 -3.00 18.38
CA GLU A 14 6.96 -2.99 16.94
C GLU A 14 6.03 -2.07 16.18
N ALA A 15 4.71 -2.13 16.43
CA ALA A 15 3.74 -1.24 15.79
C ALA A 15 4.04 0.24 16.11
N ALA A 16 4.41 0.55 17.35
CA ALA A 16 4.75 1.90 17.78
C ALA A 16 6.05 2.44 17.15
N ALA A 17 6.93 1.55 16.69
CA ALA A 17 8.21 1.91 16.08
C ALA A 17 8.17 2.02 14.54
N PHE A 18 7.00 2.07 13.93
CA PHE A 18 6.83 2.17 12.47
C PHE A 18 7.24 3.52 11.88
N ASP A 19 7.46 4.55 12.69
CA ASP A 19 8.03 5.83 12.27
C ASP A 19 9.37 5.68 11.53
N ARG A 20 10.15 4.63 11.82
CA ARG A 20 11.39 4.28 11.11
C ARG A 20 11.20 3.97 9.62
N TYR A 21 9.97 3.61 9.20
CA TYR A 21 9.63 3.32 7.81
C TYR A 21 8.96 4.49 7.08
N TYR A 22 8.88 5.66 7.69
CA TYR A 22 8.10 6.79 7.15
C TYR A 22 8.75 7.43 5.93
N SER A 23 10.07 7.37 5.80
CA SER A 23 10.79 7.92 4.66
C SER A 23 10.73 6.96 3.47
N ILE A 24 10.30 7.48 2.32
CA ILE A 24 10.25 6.76 1.03
C ILE A 24 11.35 7.23 0.06
N LEU A 25 12.30 8.05 0.52
CA LEU A 25 13.34 8.63 -0.34
C LEU A 25 14.29 7.56 -0.92
N PRO A 26 14.74 6.54 -0.17
CA PRO A 26 15.58 5.48 -0.74
C PRO A 26 14.86 4.68 -1.82
N GLU A 27 13.58 4.34 -1.60
CA GLU A 27 12.71 3.65 -2.55
C GLU A 27 12.57 4.44 -3.85
N ALA A 28 12.22 5.72 -3.72
CA ALA A 28 12.04 6.61 -4.87
C ALA A 28 13.34 6.79 -5.67
N ALA A 29 14.48 6.98 -4.98
CA ALA A 29 15.77 7.16 -5.62
C ALA A 29 16.21 5.91 -6.40
N THR A 30 15.97 4.72 -5.86
CA THR A 30 16.25 3.44 -6.53
C THR A 30 15.32 3.21 -7.70
N ALA A 31 14.02 3.46 -7.52
CA ALA A 31 13.02 3.30 -8.58
C ALA A 31 13.33 4.18 -9.82
N VAL A 32 13.68 5.43 -9.62
CA VAL A 32 14.07 6.34 -10.73
C VAL A 32 15.23 5.78 -11.54
N LYS A 33 16.23 5.20 -10.88
CA LYS A 33 17.42 4.64 -11.53
C LYS A 33 17.15 3.33 -12.26
N SER A 34 16.13 2.59 -11.86
CA SER A 34 15.83 1.24 -12.36
C SER A 34 14.62 1.17 -13.31
N GLY A 35 14.11 2.31 -13.78
CA GLY A 35 13.02 2.37 -14.76
C GLY A 35 11.63 2.60 -14.17
N GLY A 36 11.52 3.07 -12.94
CA GLY A 36 10.27 3.59 -12.38
C GLY A 36 9.83 4.83 -13.16
N CYS A 37 8.61 4.80 -13.73
CA CYS A 37 8.11 5.88 -14.58
C CYS A 37 7.25 6.88 -13.81
N THR A 38 6.41 6.40 -12.91
CA THR A 38 5.50 7.21 -12.11
C THR A 38 5.48 6.64 -10.70
N MET A 39 5.42 7.53 -9.72
CA MET A 39 5.40 7.15 -8.31
C MET A 39 4.35 7.97 -7.57
N HIS A 40 3.77 7.36 -6.54
CA HIS A 40 2.79 7.97 -5.68
C HIS A 40 2.99 7.45 -4.25
N ASP A 41 3.06 8.35 -3.29
CA ASP A 41 3.05 7.97 -1.87
C ASP A 41 1.63 7.61 -1.43
N ALA A 42 1.49 6.52 -0.71
CA ALA A 42 0.19 6.06 -0.22
C ALA A 42 -0.13 6.73 1.12
N SER A 43 -0.34 8.04 1.14
CA SER A 43 -0.63 8.76 2.38
C SER A 43 -2.11 8.70 2.78
N GLU A 44 -2.87 9.76 2.67
CA GLU A 44 -4.28 9.81 3.07
C GLU A 44 -5.15 8.90 2.20
N GLY A 45 -6.07 8.15 2.83
CA GLY A 45 -6.91 7.15 2.17
C GLY A 45 -6.21 5.84 1.83
N GLY A 46 -4.96 5.68 2.25
CA GLY A 46 -4.20 4.45 2.17
C GLY A 46 -3.81 4.03 0.76
N ILE A 47 -3.48 2.73 0.65
CA ILE A 47 -2.98 2.16 -0.60
C ILE A 47 -4.04 2.16 -1.70
N PHE A 48 -5.33 1.98 -1.36
CA PHE A 48 -6.40 2.00 -2.34
C PHE A 48 -6.60 3.40 -2.93
N ALA A 49 -6.53 4.45 -2.12
CA ALA A 49 -6.60 5.83 -2.62
C ALA A 49 -5.44 6.11 -3.58
N GLY A 50 -4.20 5.81 -3.21
CA GLY A 50 -3.04 6.03 -4.07
C GLY A 50 -3.12 5.29 -5.40
N LEU A 51 -3.53 4.02 -5.39
CA LEU A 51 -3.74 3.22 -6.61
C LEU A 51 -4.85 3.82 -7.49
N TRP A 52 -5.96 4.22 -6.88
CA TRP A 52 -7.08 4.84 -7.59
C TRP A 52 -6.68 6.17 -8.23
N GLU A 53 -5.97 7.02 -7.49
CA GLU A 53 -5.49 8.34 -7.94
C GLU A 53 -4.47 8.23 -9.08
N MET A 54 -3.56 7.26 -9.01
CA MET A 54 -2.63 6.99 -10.13
C MET A 54 -3.37 6.59 -11.40
N ALA A 55 -4.35 5.69 -11.31
CA ALA A 55 -5.15 5.26 -12.45
C ALA A 55 -6.00 6.41 -13.01
N GLU A 56 -6.62 7.21 -12.15
CA GLU A 56 -7.41 8.38 -12.52
C GLU A 56 -6.57 9.45 -13.22
N GLY A 57 -5.43 9.80 -12.63
CA GLY A 57 -4.53 10.80 -13.19
C GLY A 57 -3.93 10.42 -14.53
N ALA A 58 -3.74 9.13 -14.78
CA ALA A 58 -3.27 8.60 -16.05
C ALA A 58 -4.40 8.33 -17.08
N GLY A 59 -5.66 8.34 -16.64
CA GLY A 59 -6.81 8.01 -17.49
C GLY A 59 -6.83 6.54 -17.94
N VAL A 60 -6.41 5.63 -17.07
CA VAL A 60 -6.28 4.20 -17.36
C VAL A 60 -7.04 3.34 -16.36
N GLY A 61 -7.25 2.09 -16.69
CA GLY A 61 -7.75 1.09 -15.77
C GLY A 61 -6.65 0.48 -14.90
N LEU A 62 -7.06 -0.30 -13.91
CA LEU A 62 -6.18 -0.96 -12.97
C LEU A 62 -6.74 -2.33 -12.58
N THR A 63 -5.87 -3.32 -12.49
CA THR A 63 -6.20 -4.62 -11.88
C THR A 63 -5.15 -4.94 -10.83
N ILE A 64 -5.57 -5.14 -9.60
CA ILE A 64 -4.69 -5.52 -8.48
C ILE A 64 -5.10 -6.85 -7.88
N ASP A 65 -4.12 -7.59 -7.41
CA ASP A 65 -4.30 -8.83 -6.63
C ASP A 65 -4.16 -8.48 -5.14
N MET A 66 -5.28 -8.54 -4.42
CA MET A 66 -5.34 -8.18 -3.01
C MET A 66 -4.42 -9.01 -2.13
N LYS A 67 -4.20 -10.28 -2.48
CA LYS A 67 -3.30 -11.17 -1.74
C LYS A 67 -1.82 -10.79 -1.85
N LYS A 68 -1.46 -10.04 -2.88
CA LYS A 68 -0.09 -9.56 -3.09
C LYS A 68 0.20 -8.24 -2.38
N LEU A 69 -0.83 -7.55 -1.88
CA LEU A 69 -0.62 -6.33 -1.10
C LEU A 69 0.05 -6.69 0.23
N PRO A 70 1.28 -6.21 0.47
CA PRO A 70 1.99 -6.56 1.69
C PRO A 70 1.39 -5.84 2.89
N LEU A 71 1.00 -6.61 3.90
CA LEU A 71 0.60 -6.10 5.20
C LEU A 71 1.46 -6.74 6.28
N ARG A 72 1.93 -5.94 7.22
CA ARG A 72 2.58 -6.44 8.42
C ARG A 72 1.55 -6.96 9.40
N GLN A 73 1.90 -8.01 10.14
CA GLN A 73 1.01 -8.58 11.14
C GLN A 73 0.57 -7.54 12.17
N GLU A 74 1.47 -6.67 12.60
CA GLU A 74 1.20 -5.59 13.55
C GLU A 74 0.12 -4.64 13.03
N THR A 75 0.17 -4.32 11.73
CA THR A 75 -0.85 -3.48 11.08
C THR A 75 -2.21 -4.17 11.09
N VAL A 76 -2.25 -5.46 10.75
CA VAL A 76 -3.49 -6.25 10.75
C VAL A 76 -4.13 -6.24 12.14
N GLU A 77 -3.35 -6.56 13.18
CA GLU A 77 -3.83 -6.63 14.55
C GLU A 77 -4.33 -5.28 15.08
N VAL A 78 -3.61 -4.20 14.80
CA VAL A 78 -4.03 -2.84 15.19
C VAL A 78 -5.32 -2.44 14.47
N CYS A 79 -5.39 -2.67 13.16
CA CYS A 79 -6.57 -2.32 12.36
C CYS A 79 -7.80 -3.13 12.76
N GLU A 80 -7.64 -4.42 13.05
CA GLU A 80 -8.71 -5.29 13.55
C GLU A 80 -9.22 -4.81 14.91
N PHE A 81 -8.31 -4.46 15.83
CA PHE A 81 -8.68 -3.90 17.13
C PHE A 81 -9.46 -2.60 17.01
N CYS A 82 -9.05 -1.70 16.11
CA CYS A 82 -9.69 -0.40 15.89
C CYS A 82 -10.92 -0.48 14.97
N ASN A 83 -11.19 -1.65 14.39
CA ASN A 83 -12.26 -1.87 13.39
C ASN A 83 -12.12 -0.91 12.19
N VAL A 84 -10.91 -0.80 11.65
CA VAL A 84 -10.57 0.02 10.46
C VAL A 84 -10.01 -0.86 9.35
N ASN A 85 -10.23 -0.44 8.09
CA ASN A 85 -9.69 -1.13 6.93
C ASN A 85 -8.21 -0.72 6.70
N PRO A 86 -7.22 -1.63 6.79
CA PRO A 86 -5.81 -1.29 6.62
C PRO A 86 -5.47 -0.76 5.23
N TYR A 87 -6.24 -1.10 4.20
CA TYR A 87 -6.00 -0.65 2.83
C TYR A 87 -6.50 0.78 2.55
N GLU A 88 -7.39 1.28 3.39
CA GLU A 88 -7.98 2.63 3.34
C GLU A 88 -7.49 3.53 4.48
N LEU A 89 -6.67 2.98 5.37
CA LEU A 89 -6.01 3.70 6.44
C LEU A 89 -4.73 4.36 5.93
N ARG A 90 -4.46 5.56 6.37
CA ARG A 90 -3.23 6.30 6.06
C ARG A 90 -1.99 5.42 6.11
N SER A 91 -1.25 5.33 5.00
CA SER A 91 -0.15 4.39 4.79
C SER A 91 1.18 5.11 4.53
N GLY A 92 1.49 6.14 5.30
CA GLY A 92 2.77 6.85 5.22
C GLY A 92 3.96 5.89 5.31
N GLY A 93 4.95 6.06 4.44
CA GLY A 93 6.08 5.13 4.30
C GLY A 93 5.87 4.05 3.26
N SER A 94 4.73 4.03 2.57
CA SER A 94 4.47 3.15 1.43
C SER A 94 4.55 3.93 0.13
N LEU A 95 5.26 3.38 -0.86
CA LEU A 95 5.42 3.97 -2.18
C LEU A 95 4.83 3.04 -3.24
N ILE A 96 3.97 3.58 -4.09
CA ILE A 96 3.45 2.92 -5.28
C ILE A 96 4.31 3.34 -6.47
N ILE A 97 4.79 2.37 -7.24
CA ILE A 97 5.65 2.60 -8.40
C ILE A 97 5.00 1.97 -9.62
N ALA A 98 4.82 2.74 -10.67
CA ALA A 98 4.43 2.23 -11.99
C ALA A 98 5.65 2.15 -12.89
N SER A 99 5.84 1.00 -13.53
CA SER A 99 6.95 0.75 -14.46
C SER A 99 6.55 -0.30 -15.50
N PRO A 100 6.97 -0.18 -16.77
CA PRO A 100 6.86 -1.25 -17.74
C PRO A 100 7.79 -2.43 -17.40
N GLU A 101 8.86 -2.18 -16.63
CA GLU A 101 9.88 -3.14 -16.23
C GLU A 101 9.80 -3.44 -14.71
N GLY A 102 8.59 -3.78 -14.22
CA GLY A 102 8.34 -3.96 -12.80
C GLY A 102 9.27 -4.95 -12.10
N THR A 103 9.65 -6.05 -12.77
CA THR A 103 10.60 -7.03 -12.23
C THR A 103 11.97 -6.42 -12.00
N THR A 104 12.48 -5.65 -12.94
CA THR A 104 13.77 -4.94 -12.82
C THR A 104 13.78 -3.98 -11.65
N VAL A 105 12.68 -3.25 -11.44
CA VAL A 105 12.52 -2.34 -10.29
C VAL A 105 12.53 -3.10 -8.97
N VAL A 106 11.79 -4.22 -8.88
CA VAL A 106 11.74 -5.06 -7.67
C VAL A 106 13.13 -5.63 -7.35
N GLU A 107 13.87 -6.12 -8.35
CA GLU A 107 15.24 -6.64 -8.17
C GLU A 107 16.21 -5.55 -7.70
N ALA A 108 16.12 -4.35 -8.27
CA ALA A 108 16.95 -3.22 -7.86
C ALA A 108 16.68 -2.78 -6.42
N LEU A 109 15.41 -2.74 -6.00
CA LEU A 109 15.02 -2.44 -4.63
C LEU A 109 15.50 -3.53 -3.66
N ALA A 110 15.36 -4.80 -4.06
CA ALA A 110 15.85 -5.93 -3.24
C ALA A 110 17.38 -5.89 -3.03
N ALA A 111 18.15 -5.45 -4.02
CA ALA A 111 19.61 -5.28 -3.90
C ALA A 111 19.99 -4.22 -2.86
N GLU A 112 19.13 -3.23 -2.62
CA GLU A 112 19.27 -2.21 -1.59
C GLU A 112 18.62 -2.63 -0.24
N GLY A 113 18.13 -3.87 -0.13
CA GLY A 113 17.44 -4.37 1.06
C GLY A 113 16.05 -3.80 1.27
N ILE A 114 15.44 -3.24 0.24
CA ILE A 114 14.09 -2.63 0.27
C ILE A 114 13.08 -3.65 -0.25
N PRO A 115 12.11 -4.09 0.58
CA PRO A 115 11.10 -5.03 0.13
C PRO A 115 10.13 -4.37 -0.86
N ALA A 116 9.91 -5.02 -2.00
CA ALA A 116 8.95 -4.60 -3.01
C ALA A 116 8.29 -5.81 -3.66
N VAL A 117 7.07 -5.62 -4.14
CA VAL A 117 6.29 -6.68 -4.79
C VAL A 117 5.42 -6.10 -5.91
N ILE A 118 5.23 -6.86 -6.97
CA ILE A 118 4.28 -6.50 -8.03
C ILE A 118 2.88 -6.89 -7.59
N VAL A 119 2.03 -5.91 -7.33
CA VAL A 119 0.67 -6.11 -6.83
C VAL A 119 -0.39 -6.13 -7.92
N GLY A 120 -0.07 -5.65 -9.13
CA GLY A 120 -1.03 -5.58 -10.22
C GLY A 120 -0.47 -4.90 -11.46
N ARG A 121 -1.37 -4.44 -12.31
CA ARG A 121 -1.02 -3.78 -13.57
C ARG A 121 -2.05 -2.73 -13.96
N PHE A 122 -1.61 -1.70 -14.65
CA PHE A 122 -2.48 -0.78 -15.36
C PHE A 122 -2.97 -1.42 -16.68
N THR A 123 -4.16 -1.02 -17.11
CA THR A 123 -4.82 -1.51 -18.33
C THR A 123 -5.29 -0.34 -19.18
N ASP A 124 -5.55 -0.59 -20.44
CA ASP A 124 -6.11 0.39 -21.39
C ASP A 124 -7.63 0.56 -21.25
N SER A 125 -8.25 -0.09 -20.28
CA SER A 125 -9.65 0.09 -19.92
C SER A 125 -9.86 1.26 -18.95
N ASN A 126 -11.11 1.52 -18.57
CA ASN A 126 -11.43 2.45 -17.48
C ASN A 126 -11.81 1.73 -16.17
N GLU A 127 -11.70 0.41 -16.15
CA GLU A 127 -12.10 -0.39 -14.99
C GLU A 127 -10.98 -0.45 -13.97
N ARG A 128 -11.33 -0.35 -12.70
CA ARG A 128 -10.43 -0.52 -11.57
C ARG A 128 -10.89 -1.71 -10.76
N LEU A 129 -10.17 -2.82 -10.90
CA LEU A 129 -10.57 -4.11 -10.39
C LEU A 129 -9.67 -4.58 -9.26
N ILE A 130 -10.28 -5.15 -8.24
CA ILE A 130 -9.61 -5.85 -7.15
C ILE A 130 -9.93 -7.34 -7.30
N LEU A 131 -8.87 -8.14 -7.44
CA LEU A 131 -8.96 -9.59 -7.46
C LEU A 131 -8.66 -10.13 -6.05
N ASN A 132 -9.54 -11.01 -5.57
CA ASN A 132 -9.33 -11.74 -4.32
C ASN A 132 -9.78 -13.19 -4.54
N GLU A 133 -8.84 -14.07 -4.85
CA GLU A 133 -9.09 -15.44 -5.31
C GLU A 133 -9.98 -15.46 -6.57
N ASP A 134 -11.14 -16.10 -6.46
CA ASP A 134 -12.14 -16.18 -7.54
C ASP A 134 -13.10 -14.98 -7.55
N GLU A 135 -12.98 -14.09 -6.58
CA GLU A 135 -13.81 -12.88 -6.48
C GLU A 135 -13.16 -11.71 -7.21
N VAL A 136 -13.96 -11.04 -8.03
CA VAL A 136 -13.59 -9.80 -8.71
C VAL A 136 -14.55 -8.72 -8.30
N ARG A 137 -14.04 -7.60 -7.80
CA ARG A 137 -14.85 -6.45 -7.45
C ARG A 137 -14.27 -5.16 -8.02
N TYR A 138 -15.11 -4.16 -8.20
CA TYR A 138 -14.65 -2.82 -8.54
C TYR A 138 -14.00 -2.16 -7.30
N MET A 139 -12.93 -1.41 -7.55
CA MET A 139 -12.35 -0.54 -6.55
C MET A 139 -13.26 0.68 -6.39
N ASP A 140 -13.71 0.93 -5.19
CA ASP A 140 -14.51 2.10 -4.87
C ASP A 140 -13.69 3.40 -4.99
N ARG A 141 -14.37 4.49 -5.32
CA ARG A 141 -13.76 5.80 -5.26
C ARG A 141 -13.33 6.09 -3.83
N PRO A 142 -12.10 6.62 -3.62
CA PRO A 142 -11.61 6.92 -2.28
C PRO A 142 -12.60 7.75 -1.48
N GLN A 143 -12.86 7.28 -0.28
CA GLN A 143 -13.68 7.94 0.72
C GLN A 143 -12.76 8.67 1.71
N ARG A 144 -13.34 9.13 2.81
CA ARG A 144 -12.58 9.68 3.93
C ARG A 144 -11.70 8.61 4.55
N ASP A 145 -10.47 8.98 4.89
CA ASP A 145 -9.50 8.06 5.53
C ASP A 145 -10.08 7.36 6.76
N GLU A 146 -9.78 6.08 6.90
CA GLU A 146 -10.24 5.22 8.01
C GLU A 146 -9.78 5.72 9.39
N ILE A 147 -8.70 6.50 9.46
CA ILE A 147 -8.22 7.09 10.74
C ILE A 147 -9.30 7.92 11.42
N TYR A 148 -10.21 8.50 10.67
CA TYR A 148 -11.29 9.34 11.20
C TYR A 148 -12.48 8.54 11.75
N LYS A 149 -12.49 7.21 11.57
CA LYS A 149 -13.48 6.32 12.20
C LYS A 149 -13.11 5.95 13.63
N SER A 150 -11.84 6.04 13.97
CA SER A 150 -11.29 5.63 15.28
C SER A 150 -11.16 6.79 16.28
N VAL A 151 -11.66 7.98 15.92
CA VAL A 151 -11.64 9.19 16.77
C VAL A 151 -13.03 9.54 17.25
#